data_34db38aa8ddfee5b6cbde8d85aaeab43
#
_entry.id   34db38aa8ddfee5b6cbde8d85aaeab43
#
_cell.length_a   1.000
_cell.length_b   1.000
_cell.length_c   1.000
_cell.angle_alpha   90.00
_cell.angle_beta   90.00
_cell.angle_gamma   90.00
#
_symmetry.space_group_name_H-M   'P 1'
#
loop_
_entity.id
_entity.type
_entity.pdbx_description
1 polymer ?
#
loop_
_entity_poly.entity_id
_entity_poly.type
_entity_poly.pdbx_seq_one_letter_code
_entity_poly.pdbx_strand_id
1 'polypeptide(L)'
;MKSRFLSYALAFAAALTLSAPLEAYAHKVHKVAIHVDDSDPKRQNMALNNALNLNKYYEAKGEKVIIEVVAYGPGLTMLRADKSTVKDRIAKMSLEMPNLSFAACGNTLKKMTKKEGKMPPLIAEAKNVPSGVVRLMELQEAGYSYIRP
;
A
#
# COMPACT_ATOMS: atom_id res chain seq x y z
N MET A 1 -35.21 -11.12 -82.46
CA MET A 1 -34.22 -11.63 -81.50
C MET A 1 -34.11 -10.58 -80.39
N LYS A 2 -34.69 -10.90 -79.19
CA LYS A 2 -34.72 -9.98 -78.07
C LYS A 2 -33.79 -10.55 -76.95
N SER A 3 -32.68 -9.87 -76.76
CA SER A 3 -31.70 -10.19 -75.70
C SER A 3 -32.18 -9.63 -74.40
N ARG A 4 -32.41 -10.52 -73.37
CA ARG A 4 -32.76 -10.15 -71.98
C ARG A 4 -31.49 -10.10 -71.17
N PHE A 5 -31.04 -8.93 -70.78
CA PHE A 5 -29.98 -8.71 -69.80
C PHE A 5 -30.56 -8.88 -68.41
N LEU A 6 -30.09 -9.90 -67.70
CA LEU A 6 -30.44 -10.18 -66.31
C LEU A 6 -29.45 -9.41 -65.42
N SER A 7 -29.89 -8.33 -64.76
CA SER A 7 -29.07 -7.58 -63.80
C SER A 7 -29.09 -8.26 -62.46
N TYR A 8 -27.97 -8.81 -62.02
CA TYR A 8 -27.77 -9.28 -60.65
C TYR A 8 -27.34 -8.12 -59.78
N ALA A 9 -28.24 -7.64 -58.92
CA ALA A 9 -27.91 -6.71 -57.87
C ALA A 9 -27.26 -7.49 -56.69
N LEU A 10 -25.95 -7.32 -56.49
CA LEU A 10 -25.27 -7.81 -55.30
C LEU A 10 -25.60 -6.89 -54.11
N ALA A 11 -26.40 -7.34 -53.19
CA ALA A 11 -26.62 -6.68 -51.91
C ALA A 11 -25.40 -6.97 -50.99
N PHE A 12 -24.55 -6.01 -50.77
CA PHE A 12 -23.47 -6.06 -49.78
C PHE A 12 -24.07 -5.72 -48.41
N ALA A 13 -24.34 -6.74 -47.59
CA ALA A 13 -24.72 -6.56 -46.21
C ALA A 13 -23.47 -6.26 -45.39
N ALA A 14 -23.23 -4.98 -45.08
CA ALA A 14 -22.19 -4.57 -44.14
C ALA A 14 -22.64 -4.93 -42.72
N ALA A 15 -22.07 -6.00 -42.18
CA ALA A 15 -22.19 -6.35 -40.76
C ALA A 15 -21.34 -5.35 -39.95
N LEU A 16 -21.99 -4.32 -39.38
CA LEU A 16 -21.37 -3.48 -38.35
C LEU A 16 -21.19 -4.33 -37.09
N THR A 17 -20.00 -4.86 -36.89
CA THR A 17 -19.60 -5.41 -35.60
C THR A 17 -19.42 -4.25 -34.62
N LEU A 18 -20.40 -4.01 -33.76
CA LEU A 18 -20.27 -3.17 -32.58
C LEU A 18 -19.27 -3.87 -31.63
N SER A 19 -17.99 -3.57 -31.80
CA SER A 19 -17.00 -3.84 -30.77
C SER A 19 -17.23 -2.83 -29.64
N ALA A 20 -18.04 -3.21 -28.63
CA ALA A 20 -18.08 -2.48 -27.39
C ALA A 20 -16.67 -2.42 -26.82
N PRO A 21 -16.14 -1.24 -26.46
CA PRO A 21 -14.86 -1.15 -25.77
C PRO A 21 -15.03 -1.96 -24.47
N LEU A 22 -14.20 -2.99 -24.29
CA LEU A 22 -14.02 -3.65 -23.02
C LEU A 22 -13.37 -2.59 -22.13
N GLU A 23 -14.20 -1.79 -21.42
CA GLU A 23 -13.70 -0.90 -20.38
C GLU A 23 -12.97 -1.79 -19.38
N ALA A 24 -11.64 -1.77 -19.48
CA ALA A 24 -10.81 -2.37 -18.48
C ALA A 24 -11.16 -1.67 -17.17
N TYR A 25 -11.91 -2.36 -16.31
CA TYR A 25 -12.15 -1.94 -14.94
C TYR A 25 -10.77 -1.79 -14.30
N ALA A 26 -10.24 -0.59 -14.35
CA ALA A 26 -9.03 -0.24 -13.62
C ALA A 26 -9.36 -0.43 -12.16
N HIS A 27 -8.95 -1.57 -11.59
CA HIS A 27 -9.14 -1.86 -10.17
C HIS A 27 -8.56 -0.68 -9.38
N LYS A 28 -9.45 0.03 -8.69
CA LYS A 28 -9.06 1.17 -7.87
C LYS A 28 -8.03 0.73 -6.84
N VAL A 29 -6.87 1.36 -6.85
CA VAL A 29 -5.81 1.11 -5.87
C VAL A 29 -5.88 2.18 -4.79
N HIS A 30 -6.20 1.78 -3.58
CA HIS A 30 -6.19 2.64 -2.40
C HIS A 30 -4.80 2.69 -1.81
N LYS A 31 -4.39 3.84 -1.27
CA LYS A 31 -3.06 4.02 -0.69
C LYS A 31 -3.21 4.67 0.68
N VAL A 32 -2.58 4.10 1.69
CA VAL A 32 -2.70 4.57 3.08
C VAL A 32 -1.33 4.61 3.75
N ALA A 33 -0.99 5.76 4.34
CA ALA A 33 0.14 5.97 5.22
C ALA A 33 -0.34 5.98 6.66
N ILE A 34 0.10 5.02 7.47
CA ILE A 34 -0.21 4.94 8.90
C ILE A 34 0.99 5.44 9.69
N HIS A 35 0.80 6.54 10.42
CA HIS A 35 1.84 7.16 11.21
C HIS A 35 1.86 6.61 12.65
N VAL A 36 3.03 6.19 13.12
CA VAL A 36 3.26 5.74 14.51
C VAL A 36 4.39 6.54 15.13
N ASP A 37 4.06 7.40 16.11
CA ASP A 37 5.02 8.24 16.84
C ASP A 37 5.02 7.96 18.36
N ASP A 38 4.27 6.97 18.82
CA ASP A 38 4.11 6.61 20.22
C ASP A 38 4.71 5.21 20.52
N SER A 39 5.35 5.06 21.68
CA SER A 39 5.89 3.78 22.17
C SER A 39 4.85 2.92 22.90
N ASP A 40 3.64 3.41 23.12
CA ASP A 40 2.57 2.65 23.79
C ASP A 40 2.19 1.43 22.92
N PRO A 41 2.31 0.20 23.46
CA PRO A 41 1.90 -1.02 22.75
C PRO A 41 0.45 -1.00 22.26
N LYS A 42 -0.45 -0.30 22.95
CA LYS A 42 -1.86 -0.19 22.54
C LYS A 42 -1.98 0.60 21.24
N ARG A 43 -1.24 1.72 21.13
CA ARG A 43 -1.18 2.53 19.89
C ARG A 43 -0.56 1.75 18.73
N GLN A 44 0.55 1.06 19.00
CA GLN A 44 1.20 0.23 18.00
C GLN A 44 0.29 -0.91 17.50
N ASN A 45 -0.42 -1.57 18.42
CA ASN A 45 -1.43 -2.57 18.05
C ASN A 45 -2.62 -1.98 17.29
N MET A 46 -3.04 -0.75 17.62
CA MET A 46 -4.11 -0.06 16.89
C MET A 46 -3.70 0.23 15.45
N ALA A 47 -2.47 0.67 15.22
CA ALA A 47 -1.94 0.85 13.87
C ALA A 47 -1.98 -0.44 13.04
N LEU A 48 -1.57 -1.56 13.64
CA LEU A 48 -1.62 -2.88 12.99
C LEU A 48 -3.06 -3.37 12.77
N ASN A 49 -3.99 -3.08 13.70
CA ASN A 49 -5.41 -3.37 13.51
C ASN A 49 -5.99 -2.57 12.33
N ASN A 50 -5.64 -1.29 12.22
CA ASN A 50 -6.09 -0.44 11.12
C ASN A 50 -5.60 -0.97 9.77
N ALA A 51 -4.32 -1.36 9.67
CA ALA A 51 -3.77 -1.98 8.47
C ALA A 51 -4.52 -3.26 8.09
N LEU A 52 -4.78 -4.15 9.06
CA LEU A 52 -5.51 -5.39 8.82
C LEU A 52 -6.95 -5.13 8.38
N ASN A 53 -7.65 -4.18 9.02
CA ASN A 53 -9.04 -3.84 8.69
C ASN A 53 -9.14 -3.24 7.29
N LEU A 54 -8.22 -2.36 6.91
CA LEU A 54 -8.15 -1.81 5.55
C LEU A 54 -7.93 -2.91 4.51
N ASN A 55 -6.98 -3.81 4.76
CA ASN A 55 -6.71 -4.92 3.85
C ASN A 55 -7.95 -5.79 3.64
N LYS A 56 -8.57 -6.26 4.73
CA LYS A 56 -9.79 -7.09 4.67
C LYS A 56 -10.95 -6.40 3.95
N TYR A 57 -11.14 -5.11 4.22
CA TYR A 57 -12.25 -4.36 3.63
C TYR A 57 -12.12 -4.24 2.10
N TYR A 58 -10.94 -3.89 1.61
CA TYR A 58 -10.72 -3.73 0.17
C TYR A 58 -10.60 -5.08 -0.55
N GLU A 59 -10.00 -6.09 0.09
CA GLU A 59 -9.99 -7.45 -0.42
C GLU A 59 -11.40 -8.01 -0.63
N ALA A 60 -12.31 -7.81 0.34
CA ALA A 60 -13.71 -8.23 0.22
C ALA A 60 -14.46 -7.53 -0.93
N LYS A 61 -13.98 -6.37 -1.38
CA LYS A 61 -14.51 -5.64 -2.55
C LYS A 61 -13.82 -5.99 -3.87
N GLY A 62 -12.80 -6.84 -3.86
CA GLY A 62 -11.96 -7.10 -5.03
C GLY A 62 -11.09 -5.90 -5.42
N GLU A 63 -10.90 -4.93 -4.52
CA GLU A 63 -10.09 -3.73 -4.72
C GLU A 63 -8.71 -3.90 -4.06
N LYS A 64 -7.70 -3.18 -4.55
CA LYS A 64 -6.34 -3.23 -3.99
C LYS A 64 -6.12 -2.09 -3.00
N VAL A 65 -5.37 -2.37 -1.92
CA VAL A 65 -4.85 -1.35 -1.01
C VAL A 65 -3.35 -1.50 -0.86
N ILE A 66 -2.61 -0.40 -0.79
CA ILE A 66 -1.18 -0.35 -0.45
C ILE A 66 -1.06 0.40 0.86
N ILE A 67 -0.39 -0.20 1.83
CA ILE A 67 -0.28 0.34 3.18
C ILE A 67 1.20 0.47 3.55
N GLU A 68 1.59 1.67 3.99
CA GLU A 68 2.90 1.89 4.58
C GLU A 68 2.76 2.44 5.99
N VAL A 69 3.35 1.73 6.95
CA VAL A 69 3.44 2.18 8.35
C VAL A 69 4.76 2.92 8.52
N VAL A 70 4.69 4.21 8.85
CA VAL A 70 5.87 5.06 9.07
C VAL A 70 6.05 5.30 10.55
N ALA A 71 7.16 4.83 11.11
CA ALA A 71 7.48 4.96 12.53
C ALA A 71 8.67 5.90 12.76
N TYR A 72 8.48 6.90 13.63
CA TYR A 72 9.55 7.79 14.08
C TYR A 72 9.39 8.18 15.55
N GLY A 73 10.37 8.91 16.11
CA GLY A 73 10.37 9.27 17.51
C GLY A 73 10.20 8.04 18.42
N PRO A 74 9.42 8.10 19.48
CA PRO A 74 9.13 6.97 20.37
C PRO A 74 8.48 5.78 19.64
N GLY A 75 7.69 6.03 18.58
CA GLY A 75 7.03 5.00 17.79
C GLY A 75 7.99 4.04 17.08
N LEU A 76 9.26 4.47 16.85
CA LEU A 76 10.27 3.59 16.24
C LEU A 76 10.50 2.31 17.06
N THR A 77 10.15 2.29 18.35
CA THR A 77 10.26 1.09 19.21
C THR A 77 9.51 -0.11 18.65
N MET A 78 8.41 0.11 17.91
CA MET A 78 7.67 -1.01 17.29
C MET A 78 8.50 -1.78 16.26
N LEU A 79 9.51 -1.13 15.64
CA LEU A 79 10.36 -1.72 14.60
C LEU A 79 11.74 -2.15 15.12
N ARG A 80 11.98 -2.08 16.43
CA ARG A 80 13.24 -2.53 17.04
C ARG A 80 13.20 -4.02 17.34
N ALA A 81 14.19 -4.77 16.89
CA ALA A 81 14.27 -6.21 17.15
C ALA A 81 14.44 -6.54 18.65
N ASP A 82 15.07 -5.63 19.41
CA ASP A 82 15.38 -5.81 20.85
C ASP A 82 14.28 -5.30 21.80
N LYS A 83 13.37 -4.42 21.35
CA LYS A 83 12.38 -3.77 22.24
C LYS A 83 10.92 -3.88 21.79
N SER A 84 10.69 -4.26 20.54
CA SER A 84 9.33 -4.35 20.02
C SER A 84 8.52 -5.44 20.70
N THR A 85 7.35 -5.08 21.22
CA THR A 85 6.35 -6.01 21.76
C THR A 85 5.39 -6.52 20.69
N VAL A 86 5.50 -6.00 19.45
CA VAL A 86 4.62 -6.33 18.33
C VAL A 86 5.37 -6.98 17.16
N LYS A 87 6.67 -7.28 17.30
CA LYS A 87 7.52 -7.81 16.22
C LYS A 87 6.99 -9.09 15.60
N ASP A 88 6.54 -10.05 16.41
CA ASP A 88 6.04 -11.33 15.91
C ASP A 88 4.73 -11.14 15.11
N ARG A 89 3.91 -10.19 15.55
CA ARG A 89 2.71 -9.78 14.81
C ARG A 89 3.04 -9.11 13.49
N ILE A 90 4.05 -8.23 13.46
CA ILE A 90 4.54 -7.59 12.23
C ILE A 90 5.03 -8.66 11.26
N ALA A 91 5.88 -9.59 11.71
CA ALA A 91 6.41 -10.67 10.88
C ALA A 91 5.28 -11.50 10.25
N LYS A 92 4.29 -11.91 11.06
CA LYS A 92 3.12 -12.63 10.55
C LYS A 92 2.34 -11.82 9.52
N MET A 93 2.03 -10.57 9.81
CA MET A 93 1.27 -9.70 8.90
C MET A 93 2.02 -9.45 7.59
N SER A 94 3.34 -9.30 7.62
CA SER A 94 4.15 -9.09 6.42
C SER A 94 4.16 -10.32 5.50
N LEU A 95 4.05 -11.54 6.05
CA LEU A 95 3.90 -12.76 5.25
C LEU A 95 2.51 -12.87 4.61
N GLU A 96 1.46 -12.46 5.34
CA GLU A 96 0.07 -12.55 4.89
C GLU A 96 -0.35 -11.39 3.99
N MET A 97 0.31 -10.24 4.11
CA MET A 97 -0.04 -8.98 3.44
C MET A 97 1.16 -8.39 2.68
N PRO A 98 1.44 -8.86 1.44
CA PRO A 98 2.57 -8.35 0.64
C PRO A 98 2.44 -6.87 0.25
N ASN A 99 1.26 -6.29 0.42
CA ASN A 99 0.93 -4.88 0.22
C ASN A 99 1.17 -4.00 1.46
N LEU A 100 1.66 -4.57 2.57
CA LEU A 100 2.03 -3.88 3.80
C LEU A 100 3.55 -3.69 3.88
N SER A 101 4.00 -2.47 4.20
CA SER A 101 5.40 -2.14 4.39
C SER A 101 5.62 -1.29 5.63
N PHE A 102 6.86 -1.28 6.15
CA PHE A 102 7.23 -0.54 7.36
C PHE A 102 8.46 0.33 7.10
N ALA A 103 8.35 1.62 7.39
CA ALA A 103 9.41 2.60 7.25
C ALA A 103 9.94 3.08 8.62
N ALA A 104 11.22 2.87 8.87
CA ALA A 104 11.92 3.30 10.07
C ALA A 104 12.67 4.62 9.82
N CYS A 105 12.41 5.63 10.62
CA CYS A 105 13.02 6.96 10.49
C CYS A 105 14.52 6.96 10.83
N GLY A 106 15.38 7.22 9.84
CA GLY A 106 16.83 7.30 10.01
C GLY A 106 17.28 8.42 10.96
N ASN A 107 16.59 9.56 10.98
CA ASN A 107 16.88 10.63 11.93
C ASN A 107 16.63 10.20 13.38
N THR A 108 15.56 9.40 13.61
CA THR A 108 15.30 8.82 14.93
C THR A 108 16.35 7.78 15.31
N LEU A 109 16.73 6.91 14.37
CA LEU A 109 17.80 5.93 14.58
C LEU A 109 19.12 6.61 14.96
N LYS A 110 19.51 7.66 14.25
CA LYS A 110 20.72 8.45 14.58
C LYS A 110 20.69 9.02 16.00
N LYS A 111 19.52 9.58 16.42
CA LYS A 111 19.34 10.09 17.78
C LYS A 111 19.43 8.98 18.82
N MET A 112 18.82 7.83 18.57
CA MET A 112 18.89 6.67 19.45
C MET A 112 20.32 6.12 19.53
N THR A 113 21.03 6.00 18.40
CA THR A 113 22.43 5.60 18.34
C THR A 113 23.32 6.50 19.21
N LYS A 114 23.15 7.84 19.09
CA LYS A 114 23.89 8.81 19.92
C LYS A 114 23.60 8.63 21.42
N LYS A 115 22.35 8.32 21.78
CA LYS A 115 21.91 8.15 23.16
C LYS A 115 22.37 6.80 23.75
N GLU A 116 22.30 5.72 22.95
CA GLU A 116 22.54 4.34 23.41
C GLU A 116 23.99 3.87 23.16
N GLY A 117 24.81 4.67 22.47
CA GLY A 117 26.20 4.33 22.10
C GLY A 117 26.32 3.30 20.98
N LYS A 118 25.21 2.74 20.52
CA LYS A 118 25.14 1.78 19.40
C LYS A 118 23.84 1.93 18.65
N MET A 119 23.87 1.56 17.36
CA MET A 119 22.69 1.57 16.51
C MET A 119 21.67 0.52 16.97
N PRO A 120 20.41 0.91 17.24
CA PRO A 120 19.37 -0.05 17.57
C PRO A 120 19.15 -1.06 16.44
N PRO A 121 19.07 -2.38 16.72
CA PRO A 121 18.75 -3.36 15.70
C PRO A 121 17.29 -3.21 15.27
N LEU A 122 17.05 -3.23 13.96
CA LEU A 122 15.71 -3.25 13.38
C LEU A 122 15.26 -4.68 13.07
N ILE A 123 13.94 -4.89 13.07
CA ILE A 123 13.34 -6.11 12.53
C ILE A 123 13.56 -6.18 11.01
N ALA A 124 13.51 -7.37 10.43
CA ALA A 124 13.80 -7.59 9.01
C ALA A 124 12.81 -6.88 8.06
N GLU A 125 11.58 -6.70 8.50
CA GLU A 125 10.50 -6.06 7.75
C GLU A 125 10.64 -4.55 7.65
N ALA A 126 11.48 -3.94 8.50
CA ALA A 126 11.65 -2.49 8.55
C ALA A 126 12.65 -1.99 7.49
N LYS A 127 12.21 -1.06 6.66
CA LYS A 127 13.06 -0.33 5.71
C LYS A 127 13.51 1.00 6.31
N ASN A 128 14.80 1.28 6.30
CA ASN A 128 15.30 2.58 6.76
C ASN A 128 15.00 3.65 5.70
N VAL A 129 14.37 4.75 6.12
CA VAL A 129 14.15 5.96 5.32
C VAL A 129 14.91 7.14 5.94
N PRO A 130 15.41 8.10 5.17
CA PRO A 130 16.20 9.21 5.72
C PRO A 130 15.49 9.98 6.83
N SER A 131 14.18 10.25 6.65
CA SER A 131 13.34 10.98 7.61
C SER A 131 11.90 10.48 7.55
N GLY A 132 11.32 10.10 8.68
CA GLY A 132 9.94 9.64 8.74
C GLY A 132 8.92 10.72 8.36
N VAL A 133 9.14 11.96 8.79
CA VAL A 133 8.21 13.07 8.45
C VAL A 133 8.28 13.42 6.97
N VAL A 134 9.47 13.40 6.36
CA VAL A 134 9.61 13.60 4.90
C VAL A 134 8.92 12.45 4.16
N ARG A 135 9.12 11.21 4.61
CA ARG A 135 8.44 10.05 4.02
C ARG A 135 6.91 10.18 4.05
N LEU A 136 6.34 10.69 5.14
CA LEU A 136 4.90 10.94 5.21
C LEU A 136 4.44 12.01 4.21
N MET A 137 5.23 13.06 3.98
CA MET A 137 4.93 14.07 2.96
C MET A 137 4.97 13.46 1.56
N GLU A 138 6.05 12.75 1.21
CA GLU A 138 6.19 12.05 -0.08
C GLU A 138 5.02 11.11 -0.35
N LEU A 139 4.58 10.35 0.66
CA LEU A 139 3.44 9.45 0.53
C LEU A 139 2.15 10.21 0.25
N GLN A 140 1.89 11.32 0.96
CA GLN A 140 0.71 12.16 0.73
C GLN A 140 0.73 12.79 -0.66
N GLU A 141 1.87 13.29 -1.11
CA GLU A 141 2.07 13.79 -2.49
C GLU A 141 1.85 12.70 -3.55
N ALA A 142 2.16 11.44 -3.21
CA ALA A 142 1.88 10.27 -4.04
C ALA A 142 0.42 9.76 -3.93
N GLY A 143 -0.46 10.50 -3.25
CA GLY A 143 -1.89 10.21 -3.13
C GLY A 143 -2.26 9.22 -2.01
N TYR A 144 -1.41 9.05 -1.00
CA TYR A 144 -1.74 8.27 0.19
C TYR A 144 -2.62 9.06 1.14
N SER A 145 -3.68 8.43 1.63
CA SER A 145 -4.44 8.95 2.78
C SER A 145 -3.62 8.80 4.05
N TYR A 146 -3.58 9.84 4.87
CA TYR A 146 -2.84 9.84 6.13
C TYR A 146 -3.73 9.44 7.29
N ILE A 147 -3.26 8.49 8.11
CA ILE A 147 -3.93 8.04 9.34
C ILE A 147 -2.92 8.01 10.48
N ARG A 148 -3.32 8.57 11.62
CA ARG A 148 -2.57 8.48 12.89
C ARG A 148 -3.52 7.92 13.96
N PRO A 149 -3.31 6.69 14.45
CA PRO A 149 -4.11 6.07 15.49
C PRO A 149 -3.95 6.71 16.86
#